data_1e2e1a7125ccf736fe072e362a05835c
#
_entry.id   1e2e1a7125ccf736fe072e362a05835c
#
_cell.length_a   1.000
_cell.length_b   1.000
_cell.length_c   1.000
_cell.angle_alpha   90.00
_cell.angle_beta   90.00
_cell.angle_gamma   90.00
#
_symmetry.space_group_name_H-M   'P 1'
#
loop_
_entity.id
_entity.type
_entity.pdbx_description
1 polymer ?
#
loop_
_entity_poly.entity_id
_entity_poly.type
_entity_poly.pdbx_seq_one_letter_code
_entity_poly.pdbx_strand_id
1 'polypeptide(L)'
;MNLYPKTFISLILIFTFVHASNEVLVGETTHVRDGDTFEIENTPIRLAALDCPENNTPEGRYATKIAKQFVGSQASCELTGVKSYERFVGYCSINGEDYGEILISQSACKVWRKYDVWKRYTEL
;
A
#
# COMPACT_ATOMS: atom_id res chain seq x y z
N MET A 1 -58.30 41.37 -3.22
CA MET A 1 -57.24 40.88 -2.33
C MET A 1 -56.58 39.69 -3.04
N ASN A 2 -55.43 39.93 -3.65
CA ASN A 2 -54.73 38.84 -4.39
C ASN A 2 -53.82 38.11 -3.44
N LEU A 3 -54.22 36.88 -3.07
CA LEU A 3 -53.39 35.95 -2.34
C LEU A 3 -52.52 35.19 -3.34
N TYR A 4 -51.27 35.63 -3.47
CA TYR A 4 -50.29 34.86 -4.23
C TYR A 4 -49.70 33.78 -3.28
N PRO A 5 -49.71 32.51 -3.69
CA PRO A 5 -49.04 31.49 -2.89
C PRO A 5 -47.52 31.78 -2.88
N LYS A 6 -46.98 32.02 -1.72
CA LYS A 6 -45.52 32.08 -1.54
C LYS A 6 -44.98 30.67 -1.69
N THR A 7 -44.55 30.37 -2.90
CA THR A 7 -43.80 29.13 -3.14
C THR A 7 -42.41 29.27 -2.52
N PHE A 8 -42.21 28.59 -1.38
CA PHE A 8 -40.87 28.42 -0.85
C PHE A 8 -40.14 27.41 -1.72
N ILE A 9 -39.22 27.86 -2.56
CA ILE A 9 -38.31 26.99 -3.26
C ILE A 9 -37.24 26.59 -2.22
N SER A 10 -37.37 25.36 -1.66
CA SER A 10 -36.34 24.81 -0.80
C SER A 10 -35.17 24.39 -1.69
N LEU A 11 -34.08 25.15 -1.65
CA LEU A 11 -32.85 24.80 -2.32
C LEU A 11 -32.19 23.67 -1.56
N ILE A 12 -32.37 22.43 -2.02
CA ILE A 12 -31.69 21.27 -1.46
C ILE A 12 -30.26 21.30 -1.99
N LEU A 13 -29.33 21.69 -1.11
CA LEU A 13 -27.90 21.62 -1.41
C LEU A 13 -27.49 20.15 -1.30
N ILE A 14 -27.32 19.51 -2.44
CA ILE A 14 -26.81 18.14 -2.49
C ILE A 14 -25.29 18.20 -2.36
N PHE A 15 -24.77 17.88 -1.19
CA PHE A 15 -23.34 17.69 -1.00
C PHE A 15 -22.97 16.30 -1.54
N THR A 16 -22.36 16.28 -2.71
CA THR A 16 -21.73 15.07 -3.22
C THR A 16 -20.38 14.91 -2.54
N PHE A 17 -20.28 13.93 -1.65
CA PHE A 17 -19.00 13.54 -1.10
C PHE A 17 -18.24 12.75 -2.17
N VAL A 18 -17.22 13.36 -2.76
CA VAL A 18 -16.28 12.63 -3.61
C VAL A 18 -15.34 11.87 -2.68
N HIS A 19 -15.53 10.56 -2.58
CA HIS A 19 -14.56 9.69 -1.92
C HIS A 19 -13.41 9.47 -2.88
N ALA A 20 -12.24 10.02 -2.55
CA ALA A 20 -11.01 9.67 -3.26
C ALA A 20 -10.67 8.22 -2.93
N SER A 21 -10.80 7.30 -3.91
CA SER A 21 -10.30 5.93 -3.79
C SER A 21 -8.79 5.94 -4.01
N ASN A 22 -8.06 5.13 -3.22
CA ASN A 22 -6.64 4.92 -3.43
C ASN A 22 -6.40 4.21 -4.77
N GLU A 23 -5.33 4.58 -5.45
CA GLU A 23 -4.90 3.88 -6.65
C GLU A 23 -4.40 2.48 -6.26
N VAL A 24 -4.86 1.47 -6.99
CA VAL A 24 -4.48 0.07 -6.79
C VAL A 24 -3.73 -0.43 -8.01
N LEU A 25 -2.56 -1.00 -7.79
CA LEU A 25 -1.77 -1.66 -8.82
C LEU A 25 -1.81 -3.17 -8.59
N VAL A 26 -2.27 -3.91 -9.60
CA VAL A 26 -2.39 -5.38 -9.55
C VAL A 26 -1.57 -5.99 -10.67
N GLY A 27 -0.86 -7.05 -10.38
CA GLY A 27 -0.11 -7.80 -11.38
C GLY A 27 0.82 -8.86 -10.77
N GLU A 28 1.52 -9.55 -11.65
CA GLU A 28 2.48 -10.56 -11.25
C GLU A 28 3.75 -9.91 -10.67
N THR A 29 4.24 -10.46 -9.57
CA THR A 29 5.56 -10.13 -9.04
C THR A 29 6.63 -10.72 -9.96
N THR A 30 7.33 -9.87 -10.68
CA THR A 30 8.31 -10.30 -11.69
C THR A 30 9.75 -10.30 -11.18
N HIS A 31 10.02 -9.50 -10.15
CA HIS A 31 11.38 -9.37 -9.60
C HIS A 31 11.32 -8.91 -8.14
N VAL A 32 12.27 -9.39 -7.34
CA VAL A 32 12.51 -8.94 -5.97
C VAL A 32 13.92 -8.35 -5.90
N ARG A 33 14.03 -7.08 -5.51
CA ARG A 33 15.33 -6.42 -5.31
C ARG A 33 15.89 -6.74 -3.93
N ASP A 34 15.07 -6.59 -2.89
CA ASP A 34 15.38 -6.87 -1.49
C ASP A 34 14.09 -7.08 -0.68
N GLY A 35 14.18 -7.10 0.66
CA GLY A 35 13.04 -7.39 1.53
C GLY A 35 11.85 -6.45 1.34
N ASP A 36 12.08 -5.18 1.10
CA ASP A 36 11.02 -4.16 1.02
C ASP A 36 10.76 -3.63 -0.39
N THR A 37 11.49 -4.11 -1.40
CA THR A 37 11.37 -3.61 -2.77
C THR A 37 11.23 -4.75 -3.77
N PHE A 38 10.14 -4.71 -4.52
CA PHE A 38 9.84 -5.67 -5.56
C PHE A 38 9.22 -4.98 -6.78
N GLU A 39 9.04 -5.71 -7.86
CA GLU A 39 8.48 -5.18 -9.09
C GLU A 39 7.24 -5.96 -9.49
N ILE A 40 6.18 -5.22 -9.80
CA ILE A 40 4.99 -5.72 -10.46
C ILE A 40 5.12 -5.38 -11.94
N GLU A 41 5.39 -6.38 -12.79
CA GLU A 41 5.51 -6.19 -14.24
C GLU A 41 6.40 -4.99 -14.60
N ASN A 42 7.61 -4.94 -14.03
CA ASN A 42 8.62 -3.87 -14.18
C ASN A 42 8.30 -2.56 -13.46
N THR A 43 7.21 -2.43 -12.74
CA THR A 43 6.91 -1.26 -11.90
C THR A 43 7.46 -1.48 -10.49
N PRO A 44 8.44 -0.70 -10.04
CA PRO A 44 9.04 -0.88 -8.74
C PRO A 44 8.14 -0.36 -7.61
N ILE A 45 7.97 -1.20 -6.60
CA ILE A 45 7.16 -0.94 -5.41
C ILE A 45 8.06 -1.03 -4.17
N ARG A 46 7.96 0.00 -3.34
CA ARG A 46 8.50 0.02 -1.98
C ARG A 46 7.37 -0.32 -1.02
N LEU A 47 7.46 -1.42 -0.30
CA LEU A 47 6.47 -1.75 0.73
C LEU A 47 6.43 -0.66 1.79
N ALA A 48 5.22 -0.17 2.09
CA ALA A 48 5.00 0.85 3.10
C ALA A 48 5.29 0.32 4.50
N ALA A 49 5.75 1.20 5.37
CA ALA A 49 5.88 0.97 6.82
C ALA A 49 6.85 -0.14 7.24
N LEU A 50 7.69 -0.63 6.35
CA LEU A 50 8.69 -1.64 6.68
C LEU A 50 10.09 -1.06 6.79
N ASP A 51 10.81 -1.53 7.79
CA ASP A 51 12.25 -1.35 7.96
C ASP A 51 12.90 -2.73 7.81
N CYS A 52 13.48 -2.97 6.66
CA CYS A 52 14.16 -4.22 6.33
C CYS A 52 15.68 -4.03 6.38
N PRO A 53 16.43 -5.04 6.84
CA PRO A 53 17.88 -4.96 6.86
C PRO A 53 18.47 -4.78 5.46
N GLU A 54 19.60 -4.11 5.38
CA GLU A 54 20.32 -3.90 4.13
C GLU A 54 20.78 -5.23 3.51
N ASN A 55 20.68 -5.34 2.19
CA ASN A 55 20.91 -6.59 1.47
C ASN A 55 22.38 -7.09 1.54
N ASN A 56 23.31 -6.22 1.93
CA ASN A 56 24.71 -6.59 2.14
C ASN A 56 24.99 -7.22 3.52
N THR A 57 23.96 -7.44 4.33
CA THR A 57 24.05 -8.10 5.63
C THR A 57 23.45 -9.50 5.60
N PRO A 58 23.81 -10.41 6.53
CA PRO A 58 23.16 -11.73 6.64
C PRO A 58 21.64 -11.62 6.83
N GLU A 59 21.19 -10.67 7.67
CA GLU A 59 19.78 -10.42 7.95
C GLU A 59 19.05 -9.90 6.69
N GLY A 60 19.68 -9.03 5.91
CA GLY A 60 19.15 -8.52 4.66
C GLY A 60 19.04 -9.61 3.59
N ARG A 61 20.02 -10.50 3.52
CA ARG A 61 19.96 -11.66 2.61
C ARG A 61 18.84 -12.63 3.01
N TYR A 62 18.61 -12.80 4.30
CA TYR A 62 17.47 -13.58 4.79
C TYR A 62 16.15 -12.96 4.37
N ALA A 63 15.95 -11.65 4.59
CA ALA A 63 14.75 -10.94 4.19
C ALA A 63 14.51 -11.03 2.67
N THR A 64 15.56 -10.86 1.88
CA THR A 64 15.50 -10.99 0.42
C THR A 64 15.13 -12.43 0.00
N LYS A 65 15.66 -13.42 0.67
CA LYS A 65 15.33 -14.83 0.42
C LYS A 65 13.85 -15.13 0.68
N ILE A 66 13.29 -14.61 1.78
CA ILE A 66 11.87 -14.75 2.08
C ILE A 66 11.04 -14.07 0.98
N ALA A 67 11.38 -12.84 0.61
CA ALA A 67 10.67 -12.08 -0.43
C ALA A 67 10.74 -12.77 -1.81
N LYS A 68 11.86 -13.36 -2.17
CA LYS A 68 12.05 -14.06 -3.45
C LYS A 68 11.13 -15.26 -3.65
N GLN A 69 10.59 -15.84 -2.58
CA GLN A 69 9.61 -16.93 -2.67
C GLN A 69 8.32 -16.50 -3.37
N PHE A 70 8.04 -15.20 -3.43
CA PHE A 70 6.82 -14.64 -4.02
C PHE A 70 6.97 -14.24 -5.49
N VAL A 71 8.14 -14.40 -6.09
CA VAL A 71 8.30 -14.19 -7.54
C VAL A 71 7.38 -15.14 -8.28
N GLY A 72 6.62 -14.61 -9.24
CA GLY A 72 5.58 -15.34 -9.96
C GLY A 72 4.19 -15.25 -9.32
N SER A 73 4.09 -14.75 -8.09
CA SER A 73 2.82 -14.60 -7.39
C SER A 73 2.08 -13.32 -7.75
N GLN A 74 0.76 -13.37 -7.69
CA GLN A 74 -0.12 -12.22 -7.91
C GLN A 74 -0.04 -11.27 -6.72
N ALA A 75 0.26 -10.01 -6.98
CA ALA A 75 0.29 -8.93 -5.99
C ALA A 75 -0.80 -7.90 -6.27
N SER A 76 -1.28 -7.28 -5.21
CA SER A 76 -2.19 -6.13 -5.26
C SER A 76 -1.72 -5.10 -4.25
N CYS A 77 -1.39 -3.91 -4.73
CA CYS A 77 -0.85 -2.83 -3.91
C CYS A 77 -1.78 -1.63 -3.92
N GLU A 78 -2.18 -1.19 -2.73
CA GLU A 78 -2.82 0.10 -2.54
C GLU A 78 -1.71 1.15 -2.42
N LEU A 79 -1.64 2.06 -3.38
CA LEU A 79 -0.59 3.07 -3.44
C LEU A 79 -0.93 4.24 -2.53
N THR A 80 0.05 4.70 -1.75
CA THR A 80 -0.12 5.81 -0.80
C THR A 80 -0.11 7.19 -1.45
N GLY A 81 0.29 7.28 -2.72
CA GLY A 81 0.53 8.54 -3.40
C GLY A 81 1.93 9.11 -3.17
N VAL A 82 2.72 8.49 -2.31
CA VAL A 82 4.11 8.87 -2.04
C VAL A 82 5.03 8.05 -2.93
N LYS A 83 6.10 8.69 -3.40
CA LYS A 83 7.22 8.01 -4.08
C LYS A 83 8.46 8.03 -3.19
N SER A 84 9.22 6.93 -3.25
CA SER A 84 10.55 6.81 -2.67
C SER A 84 11.53 6.55 -3.82
N TYR A 85 12.25 7.57 -4.23
CA TYR A 85 13.02 7.60 -5.49
C TYR A 85 12.07 7.31 -6.67
N GLU A 86 12.35 6.30 -7.50
CA GLU A 86 11.52 5.89 -8.63
C GLU A 86 10.42 4.87 -8.25
N ARG A 87 10.34 4.50 -6.96
CA ARG A 87 9.41 3.47 -6.48
C ARG A 87 8.10 4.07 -5.99
N PHE A 88 6.99 3.43 -6.29
CA PHE A 88 5.72 3.72 -5.62
C PHE A 88 5.70 3.09 -4.24
N VAL A 89 5.26 3.84 -3.24
CA VAL A 89 5.07 3.31 -1.88
C VAL A 89 3.67 2.76 -1.75
N GLY A 90 3.54 1.52 -1.33
CA GLY A 90 2.25 0.86 -1.21
C GLY A 90 2.16 -0.18 -0.11
N TYR A 91 0.94 -0.42 0.34
CA TYR A 91 0.56 -1.56 1.16
C TYR A 91 0.07 -2.67 0.25
N CYS A 92 0.72 -3.81 0.29
CA CYS A 92 0.50 -4.86 -0.69
C CYS A 92 -0.01 -6.15 -0.06
N SER A 93 -0.88 -6.84 -0.79
CA SER A 93 -1.19 -8.24 -0.58
C SER A 93 -0.48 -9.10 -1.63
N ILE A 94 -0.17 -10.31 -1.26
CA ILE A 94 0.45 -11.31 -2.13
C ILE A 94 -0.27 -12.65 -1.90
N ASN A 95 -0.79 -13.24 -2.95
CA ASN A 95 -1.65 -14.42 -2.85
C ASN A 95 -2.81 -14.26 -1.83
N GLY A 96 -3.36 -13.04 -1.70
CA GLY A 96 -4.46 -12.72 -0.79
C GLY A 96 -4.05 -12.47 0.67
N GLU A 97 -2.76 -12.54 1.01
CA GLU A 97 -2.23 -12.26 2.34
C GLU A 97 -1.49 -10.92 2.36
N ASP A 98 -1.49 -10.22 3.51
CA ASP A 98 -0.73 -8.98 3.67
C ASP A 98 0.77 -9.27 3.59
N TYR A 99 1.42 -8.69 2.57
CA TYR A 99 2.84 -8.95 2.30
C TYR A 99 3.75 -8.40 3.39
N GLY A 100 3.46 -7.22 3.90
CA GLY A 100 4.22 -6.62 5.00
C GLY A 100 4.11 -7.45 6.27
N GLU A 101 2.91 -7.92 6.59
CA GLU A 101 2.68 -8.77 7.76
C GLU A 101 3.42 -10.11 7.68
N ILE A 102 3.50 -10.72 6.50
CA ILE A 102 4.30 -11.92 6.26
C ILE A 102 5.77 -11.68 6.64
N LEU A 103 6.35 -10.58 6.14
CA LEU A 103 7.75 -10.24 6.41
C LEU A 103 8.01 -9.91 7.88
N ILE A 104 7.06 -9.26 8.54
CA ILE A 104 7.13 -8.96 9.97
C ILE A 104 7.03 -10.25 10.80
N SER A 105 6.06 -11.10 10.51
CA SER A 105 5.82 -12.35 11.25
C SER A 105 6.96 -13.33 11.15
N GLN A 106 7.70 -13.32 10.05
CA GLN A 106 8.89 -14.16 9.85
C GLN A 106 10.18 -13.50 10.35
N SER A 107 10.07 -12.39 11.05
CA SER A 107 11.22 -11.61 11.56
C SER A 107 12.20 -11.18 10.46
N ALA A 108 11.70 -11.06 9.23
CA ALA A 108 12.49 -10.60 8.09
C ALA A 108 12.66 -9.08 8.10
N CYS A 109 11.61 -8.37 8.48
CA CYS A 109 11.58 -6.90 8.57
C CYS A 109 10.87 -6.47 9.85
N LYS A 110 11.10 -5.21 10.24
CA LYS A 110 10.42 -4.56 11.38
C LYS A 110 9.42 -3.54 10.88
N VAL A 111 8.46 -3.19 11.72
CA VAL A 111 7.56 -2.07 11.47
C VAL A 111 8.32 -0.76 11.61
N TRP A 112 8.21 0.10 10.60
CA TRP A 112 8.69 1.47 10.69
C TRP A 112 7.51 2.39 11.01
N ARG A 113 7.21 2.55 12.28
CA ARG A 113 6.01 3.22 12.79
C ARG A 113 5.80 4.61 12.21
N LYS A 114 6.86 5.40 12.06
CA LYS A 114 6.81 6.75 11.49
C LYS A 114 6.19 6.79 10.08
N TYR A 115 6.40 5.74 9.29
CA TYR A 115 5.94 5.64 7.92
C TYR A 115 4.73 4.73 7.72
N ASP A 116 4.15 4.23 8.83
CA ASP A 116 2.89 3.49 8.78
C ASP A 116 1.71 4.46 8.77
N VAL A 117 1.59 5.18 7.64
CA VAL A 117 0.65 6.30 7.49
C VAL A 117 -0.80 5.88 7.61
N TRP A 118 -1.13 4.63 7.30
CA TRP A 118 -2.46 4.08 7.45
C TRP A 118 -2.62 3.20 8.70
N LYS A 119 -1.61 3.17 9.57
CA LYS A 119 -1.61 2.46 10.86
C LYS A 119 -2.01 0.99 10.75
N ARG A 120 -1.54 0.31 9.70
CA ARG A 120 -1.86 -1.10 9.47
C ARG A 120 -1.09 -2.07 10.35
N TYR A 121 0.10 -1.67 10.81
CA TYR A 121 1.02 -2.53 11.57
C TYR A 121 1.31 -2.02 12.98
N THR A 122 1.11 -0.74 13.25
CA THR A 122 1.47 -0.13 14.54
C THR A 122 0.61 -0.57 15.71
N GLU A 123 -0.53 -1.20 15.45
CA GLU A 123 -1.46 -1.71 16.46
C GLU A 123 -1.52 -3.24 16.50
N LEU A 124 -0.61 -3.91 15.83
CA LEU A 124 -0.50 -5.38 15.85
C LEU A 124 0.19 -5.90 17.12
#